data_9dc9fa58c09bde3512ad7374101a5fdc
#
_entry.id   9dc9fa58c09bde3512ad7374101a5fdc
#
_cell.length_a   1.000
_cell.length_b   1.000
_cell.length_c   1.000
_cell.angle_alpha   90.00
_cell.angle_beta   90.00
_cell.angle_gamma   90.00
#
_symmetry.space_group_name_H-M   'P 1'
#
loop_
_entity.id
_entity.type
_entity.pdbx_description
1 polymer ?
#
loop_
_entity_poly.entity_id
_entity_poly.type
_entity_poly.pdbx_seq_one_letter_code
_entity_poly.pdbx_strand_id
1 'polypeptide(L)'
;GLAQRIESHAPLALVLLMLGTNDFQSMHPHNAWHAAQGMGTLITAIRTAPIEPGMPVPPILVVAPPAIQTPRGPIAPKFEGGQDKCTGLASAYQTVCDETGCHFFDAGSVVHTSPHDGVHLDKAEHTTLGLALARTIQPLLAWKEQRNSNG
;
A
#
# COMPACT_ATOMS: atom_id res chain seq x y z
N GLY A 1 10.85 -14.43 -1.07
CA GLY A 1 10.53 -13.12 -1.59
C GLY A 1 9.12 -13.00 -2.15
N LEU A 2 8.76 -11.85 -2.65
CA LEU A 2 7.44 -11.58 -3.19
C LEU A 2 7.09 -12.50 -4.36
N ALA A 3 8.01 -12.72 -5.30
CA ALA A 3 7.80 -13.60 -6.46
C ALA A 3 7.46 -15.02 -6.01
N GLN A 4 8.16 -15.53 -5.03
CA GLN A 4 7.91 -16.87 -4.49
C GLN A 4 6.52 -16.95 -3.84
N ARG A 5 6.07 -15.92 -3.13
CA ARG A 5 4.73 -15.89 -2.56
C ARG A 5 3.65 -15.89 -3.62
N ILE A 6 3.86 -15.15 -4.72
CA ILE A 6 2.91 -15.11 -5.84
C ILE A 6 2.80 -16.49 -6.49
N GLU A 7 3.90 -17.17 -6.73
CA GLU A 7 3.91 -18.53 -7.28
C GLU A 7 3.16 -19.52 -6.40
N SER A 8 3.34 -19.43 -5.08
CA SER A 8 2.74 -20.35 -4.11
C SER A 8 1.23 -20.20 -3.99
N HIS A 9 0.68 -19.01 -4.29
CA HIS A 9 -0.72 -18.67 -4.06
C HIS A 9 -1.47 -18.29 -5.35
N ALA A 10 -0.96 -18.66 -6.52
CA ALA A 10 -1.67 -18.45 -7.78
C ALA A 10 -2.85 -19.45 -7.94
N PRO A 11 -3.99 -19.03 -8.55
CA PRO A 11 -4.28 -17.69 -9.03
C PRO A 11 -4.68 -16.73 -7.91
N LEU A 12 -4.20 -15.50 -8.00
CA LEU A 12 -4.55 -14.45 -7.04
C LEU A 12 -5.69 -13.60 -7.59
N ALA A 13 -6.64 -13.27 -6.73
CA ALA A 13 -7.77 -12.40 -7.08
C ALA A 13 -7.38 -10.92 -7.06
N LEU A 14 -6.47 -10.54 -6.16
CA LEU A 14 -6.02 -9.17 -5.96
C LEU A 14 -4.72 -9.17 -5.16
N VAL A 15 -3.83 -8.21 -5.43
CA VAL A 15 -2.67 -7.92 -4.59
C VAL A 15 -2.90 -6.56 -3.92
N LEU A 16 -2.85 -6.54 -2.59
CA LEU A 16 -2.94 -5.30 -1.81
C LEU A 16 -1.56 -4.94 -1.27
N LEU A 17 -1.13 -3.71 -1.56
CA LEU A 17 0.17 -3.19 -1.11
C LEU A 17 -0.05 -1.98 -0.21
N MET A 18 0.24 -2.12 1.08
CA MET A 18 0.24 -1.02 2.04
C MET A 18 1.62 -0.89 2.66
N LEU A 19 2.49 -0.15 1.99
CA LEU A 19 3.91 0.00 2.34
C LEU A 19 4.29 1.48 2.31
N GLY A 20 5.41 1.81 2.93
CA GLY A 20 6.00 3.14 2.88
C GLY A 20 6.38 3.72 4.22
N THR A 21 5.68 3.40 5.30
CA THR A 21 5.97 3.94 6.63
C THR A 21 7.43 3.72 7.04
N ASN A 22 7.96 2.52 6.78
CA ASN A 22 9.34 2.18 7.16
C ASN A 22 10.40 2.96 6.36
N ASP A 23 10.07 3.49 5.19
CA ASP A 23 10.99 4.34 4.42
C ASP A 23 11.30 5.65 5.16
N PHE A 24 10.45 6.05 6.08
CA PHE A 24 10.56 7.30 6.83
C PHE A 24 11.25 7.16 8.17
N GLN A 25 11.84 5.99 8.44
CA GLN A 25 12.69 5.81 9.61
C GLN A 25 13.90 6.76 9.55
N SER A 26 14.38 7.16 10.72
CA SER A 26 15.48 8.12 10.84
C SER A 26 16.77 7.65 10.16
N MET A 27 16.98 6.33 10.06
CA MET A 27 18.15 5.74 9.40
C MET A 27 18.11 5.86 7.87
N HIS A 28 16.96 6.16 7.27
CA HIS A 28 16.80 6.26 5.82
C HIS A 28 16.67 7.71 5.38
N PRO A 29 17.41 8.13 4.34
CA PRO A 29 17.26 9.48 3.77
C PRO A 29 16.12 9.55 2.76
N HIS A 30 15.07 8.75 2.92
CA HIS A 30 13.97 8.65 1.97
C HIS A 30 12.84 9.63 2.29
N ASN A 31 12.24 10.17 1.24
CA ASN A 31 11.02 10.98 1.31
C ASN A 31 9.90 10.30 0.50
N ALA A 32 8.78 11.00 0.32
CA ALA A 32 7.63 10.48 -0.43
C ALA A 32 7.99 10.09 -1.88
N TRP A 33 8.87 10.85 -2.53
CA TRP A 33 9.32 10.52 -3.89
C TRP A 33 10.06 9.19 -3.93
N HIS A 34 10.99 8.96 -3.00
CA HIS A 34 11.73 7.69 -2.91
C HIS A 34 10.79 6.51 -2.65
N ALA A 35 9.83 6.69 -1.74
CA ALA A 35 8.84 5.65 -1.44
C ALA A 35 8.00 5.31 -2.68
N ALA A 36 7.61 6.32 -3.46
CA ALA A 36 6.86 6.12 -4.70
C ALA A 36 7.68 5.40 -5.77
N GLN A 37 8.98 5.71 -5.89
CA GLN A 37 9.87 4.97 -6.79
C GLN A 37 9.97 3.50 -6.39
N GLY A 38 10.11 3.22 -5.11
CA GLY A 38 10.10 1.86 -4.57
C GLY A 38 8.79 1.13 -4.86
N MET A 39 7.66 1.81 -4.73
CA MET A 39 6.35 1.25 -5.07
C MET A 39 6.25 0.90 -6.55
N GLY A 40 6.71 1.75 -7.44
CA GLY A 40 6.76 1.48 -8.88
C GLY A 40 7.61 0.25 -9.21
N THR A 41 8.76 0.12 -8.57
CA THR A 41 9.64 -1.06 -8.71
C THR A 41 8.93 -2.33 -8.26
N LEU A 42 8.23 -2.27 -7.13
CA LEU A 42 7.48 -3.41 -6.60
C LEU A 42 6.33 -3.82 -7.52
N ILE A 43 5.60 -2.86 -8.08
CA ILE A 43 4.53 -3.12 -9.05
C ILE A 43 5.09 -3.85 -10.28
N THR A 44 6.22 -3.39 -10.81
CA THR A 44 6.89 -4.06 -11.93
C THR A 44 7.29 -5.48 -11.56
N ALA A 45 7.85 -5.70 -10.37
CA ALA A 45 8.24 -7.03 -9.90
C ALA A 45 7.03 -7.98 -9.81
N ILE A 46 5.89 -7.50 -9.34
CA ILE A 46 4.65 -8.30 -9.27
C ILE A 46 4.17 -8.68 -10.68
N ARG A 47 4.18 -7.74 -11.62
CA ARG A 47 3.69 -7.95 -12.98
C ARG A 47 4.60 -8.81 -13.84
N THR A 48 5.87 -8.90 -13.47
CA THR A 48 6.87 -9.72 -14.19
C THR A 48 7.25 -11.00 -13.44
N ALA A 49 6.64 -11.24 -12.26
CA ALA A 49 6.87 -12.48 -11.52
C ALA A 49 6.45 -13.70 -12.34
N PRO A 50 7.22 -14.81 -12.29
CA PRO A 50 6.84 -16.03 -13.00
C PRO A 50 5.57 -16.60 -12.38
N ILE A 51 4.53 -16.69 -13.22
CA ILE A 51 3.26 -17.37 -12.91
C ILE A 51 3.00 -18.36 -14.03
N GLU A 52 2.13 -19.35 -13.76
CA GLU A 52 1.82 -20.35 -14.75
C GLU A 52 1.28 -19.72 -16.06
N PRO A 53 1.70 -20.25 -17.24
CA PRO A 53 1.19 -19.75 -18.51
C PRO A 53 -0.34 -19.76 -18.56
N GLY A 54 -0.93 -18.66 -19.04
CA GLY A 54 -2.37 -18.49 -19.14
C GLY A 54 -3.04 -17.94 -17.88
N MET A 55 -2.32 -17.81 -16.78
CA MET A 55 -2.83 -17.17 -15.57
C MET A 55 -2.83 -15.64 -15.74
N PRO A 56 -3.95 -14.96 -15.41
CA PRO A 56 -3.98 -13.51 -15.51
C PRO A 56 -3.10 -12.86 -14.44
N VAL A 57 -2.48 -11.73 -14.79
CA VAL A 57 -1.81 -10.89 -13.81
C VAL A 57 -2.89 -10.31 -12.88
N PRO A 58 -2.75 -10.46 -11.55
CA PRO A 58 -3.77 -9.96 -10.63
C PRO A 58 -3.80 -8.43 -10.63
N PRO A 59 -4.99 -7.83 -10.44
CA PRO A 59 -5.09 -6.40 -10.21
C PRO A 59 -4.37 -6.03 -8.91
N ILE A 60 -3.81 -4.81 -8.87
CA ILE A 60 -3.07 -4.30 -7.73
C ILE A 60 -3.83 -3.13 -7.12
N LEU A 61 -4.03 -3.16 -5.82
CA LEU A 61 -4.50 -2.03 -5.02
C LEU A 61 -3.36 -1.52 -4.16
N VAL A 62 -2.94 -0.29 -4.41
CA VAL A 62 -1.94 0.41 -3.59
C VAL A 62 -2.68 1.22 -2.54
N VAL A 63 -2.31 1.04 -1.29
CA VAL A 63 -2.86 1.77 -0.15
C VAL A 63 -1.77 2.67 0.42
N ALA A 64 -1.99 3.99 0.38
CA ALA A 64 -1.09 4.91 1.06
C ALA A 64 -1.38 4.87 2.56
N PRO A 65 -0.37 4.60 3.42
CA PRO A 65 -0.56 4.64 4.86
C PRO A 65 -0.89 6.06 5.33
N PRO A 66 -1.54 6.21 6.49
CA PRO A 66 -1.80 7.53 7.05
C PRO A 66 -0.50 8.24 7.39
N ALA A 67 -0.53 9.57 7.34
CA ALA A 67 0.66 10.39 7.59
C ALA A 67 1.21 10.15 9.01
N ILE A 68 2.54 10.08 9.10
CA ILE A 68 3.24 10.08 10.38
C ILE A 68 3.04 11.44 11.01
N GLN A 69 2.56 11.45 12.26
CA GLN A 69 2.50 12.64 13.10
C GLN A 69 3.79 12.77 13.89
N THR A 70 3.87 13.72 14.82
CA THR A 70 5.06 13.87 15.67
C THR A 70 5.35 12.55 16.37
N PRO A 71 6.49 11.88 16.10
CA PRO A 71 6.83 10.63 16.77
C PRO A 71 7.03 10.85 18.27
N ARG A 72 6.49 9.93 19.09
CA ARG A 72 6.50 10.01 20.54
C ARG A 72 6.80 8.67 21.18
N GLY A 73 7.26 8.70 22.43
CA GLY A 73 7.54 7.50 23.21
C GLY A 73 8.80 6.77 22.73
N PRO A 74 8.93 5.48 23.05
CA PRO A 74 10.11 4.69 22.71
C PRO A 74 10.44 4.61 21.22
N ILE A 75 9.45 4.78 20.36
CA ILE A 75 9.64 4.72 18.90
C ILE A 75 10.15 6.05 18.31
N ALA A 76 10.08 7.15 19.06
CA ALA A 76 10.39 8.48 18.54
C ALA A 76 11.77 8.59 17.88
N PRO A 77 12.87 8.07 18.46
CA PRO A 77 14.18 8.15 17.81
C PRO A 77 14.24 7.42 16.46
N LYS A 78 13.47 6.36 16.31
CA LYS A 78 13.44 5.55 15.08
C LYS A 78 12.76 6.28 13.93
N PHE A 79 11.82 7.19 14.21
CA PHE A 79 11.04 7.92 13.20
C PHE A 79 11.25 9.43 13.24
N GLU A 80 12.31 9.90 13.87
CA GLU A 80 12.63 11.32 13.91
C GLU A 80 12.70 11.88 12.48
N GLY A 81 11.99 12.98 12.23
CA GLY A 81 11.89 13.58 10.89
C GLY A 81 10.89 12.89 9.96
N GLY A 82 10.27 11.79 10.40
CA GLY A 82 9.33 11.02 9.56
C GLY A 82 8.09 11.81 9.16
N GLN A 83 7.61 12.72 10.02
CA GLN A 83 6.46 13.56 9.70
C GLN A 83 6.70 14.41 8.45
N ASP A 84 7.87 15.02 8.33
CA ASP A 84 8.23 15.81 7.16
C ASP A 84 8.52 14.94 5.93
N LYS A 85 9.23 13.84 6.13
CA LYS A 85 9.60 12.91 5.05
C LYS A 85 8.39 12.31 4.35
N CYS A 86 7.30 12.00 5.08
CA CYS A 86 6.11 11.38 4.51
C CYS A 86 5.17 12.38 3.81
N THR A 87 5.46 13.67 3.87
CA THR A 87 4.62 14.70 3.24
C THR A 87 4.46 14.41 1.75
N GLY A 88 3.22 14.36 1.29
CA GLY A 88 2.90 14.13 -0.12
C GLY A 88 2.89 12.66 -0.54
N LEU A 89 2.98 11.71 0.39
CA LEU A 89 3.02 10.28 0.05
C LEU A 89 1.78 9.82 -0.72
N ALA A 90 0.58 10.17 -0.26
CA ALA A 90 -0.65 9.78 -0.93
C ALA A 90 -0.70 10.27 -2.38
N SER A 91 -0.34 11.54 -2.60
CA SER A 91 -0.28 12.13 -3.93
C SER A 91 0.77 11.45 -4.82
N ALA A 92 1.94 11.13 -4.28
CA ALA A 92 3.00 10.44 -5.02
C ALA A 92 2.58 9.02 -5.41
N TYR A 93 1.93 8.29 -4.51
CA TYR A 93 1.40 6.96 -4.80
C TYR A 93 0.25 7.00 -5.82
N GLN A 94 -0.63 8.00 -5.72
CA GLN A 94 -1.70 8.20 -6.71
C GLN A 94 -1.10 8.36 -8.12
N THR A 95 -0.05 9.17 -8.26
CA THR A 95 0.64 9.37 -9.54
C THR A 95 1.19 8.06 -10.09
N VAL A 96 1.86 7.27 -9.25
CA VAL A 96 2.37 5.94 -9.66
C VAL A 96 1.23 5.04 -10.11
N CYS A 97 0.11 5.03 -9.40
CA CYS A 97 -1.05 4.22 -9.77
C CYS A 97 -1.66 4.67 -11.10
N ASP A 98 -1.76 5.98 -11.34
CA ASP A 98 -2.27 6.52 -12.60
C ASP A 98 -1.36 6.12 -13.78
N GLU A 99 -0.05 6.17 -13.59
CA GLU A 99 0.94 5.80 -14.61
C GLU A 99 0.99 4.29 -14.89
N THR A 100 0.72 3.46 -13.89
CA THR A 100 0.86 2.01 -13.98
C THR A 100 -0.47 1.27 -14.11
N GLY A 101 -1.60 1.97 -14.03
CA GLY A 101 -2.92 1.35 -14.11
C GLY A 101 -3.27 0.53 -12.87
N CYS A 102 -2.77 0.91 -11.70
CA CYS A 102 -3.13 0.29 -10.42
C CYS A 102 -4.31 1.03 -9.79
N HIS A 103 -5.06 0.32 -8.94
CA HIS A 103 -6.05 0.92 -8.07
C HIS A 103 -5.36 1.60 -6.88
N PHE A 104 -5.99 2.63 -6.34
CA PHE A 104 -5.41 3.42 -5.25
C PHE A 104 -6.44 3.68 -4.16
N PHE A 105 -5.98 3.65 -2.91
CA PHE A 105 -6.76 4.04 -1.74
C PHE A 105 -5.87 4.77 -0.75
N ASP A 106 -6.32 5.94 -0.28
CA ASP A 106 -5.62 6.70 0.74
C ASP A 106 -6.16 6.34 2.13
N ALA A 107 -5.41 5.55 2.90
CA ALA A 107 -5.80 5.20 4.25
C ALA A 107 -5.95 6.43 5.16
N GLY A 108 -5.18 7.47 4.91
CA GLY A 108 -5.27 8.74 5.65
C GLY A 108 -6.60 9.47 5.48
N SER A 109 -7.42 9.08 4.51
CA SER A 109 -8.77 9.63 4.36
C SER A 109 -9.77 9.07 5.39
N VAL A 110 -9.47 7.95 6.04
CA VAL A 110 -10.38 7.27 6.97
C VAL A 110 -9.78 7.02 8.35
N VAL A 111 -8.45 6.99 8.49
CA VAL A 111 -7.76 6.71 9.76
C VAL A 111 -6.62 7.68 10.00
N HIS A 112 -6.20 7.79 11.26
CA HIS A 112 -5.06 8.58 11.71
C HIS A 112 -4.09 7.69 12.48
N THR A 113 -2.81 8.07 12.48
CA THR A 113 -1.83 7.43 13.36
C THR A 113 -2.16 7.70 14.83
N SER A 114 -1.75 6.78 15.69
CA SER A 114 -1.99 6.88 17.12
C SER A 114 -1.42 8.18 17.71
N PRO A 115 -2.16 8.92 18.53
CA PRO A 115 -1.63 10.07 19.24
C PRO A 115 -0.58 9.68 20.29
N HIS A 116 -0.48 8.40 20.65
CA HIS A 116 0.49 7.91 21.62
C HIS A 116 1.91 7.84 21.04
N ASP A 117 2.06 7.40 19.79
CA ASP A 117 3.38 7.31 19.16
C ASP A 117 3.53 8.08 17.85
N GLY A 118 2.42 8.46 17.21
CA GLY A 118 2.44 9.21 15.96
C GLY A 118 2.73 8.36 14.71
N VAL A 119 2.91 7.06 14.83
CA VAL A 119 3.36 6.18 13.74
C VAL A 119 2.41 5.01 13.50
N HIS A 120 2.05 4.27 14.54
CA HIS A 120 1.18 3.10 14.44
C HIS A 120 -0.30 3.46 14.45
N LEU A 121 -1.14 2.50 14.10
CA LEU A 121 -2.60 2.61 14.24
C LEU A 121 -3.04 1.96 15.54
N ASP A 122 -3.91 2.63 16.29
CA ASP A 122 -4.59 2.01 17.42
C ASP A 122 -5.59 0.96 16.94
N LYS A 123 -6.04 0.09 17.85
CA LYS A 123 -6.94 -1.02 17.52
C LYS A 123 -8.22 -0.56 16.80
N ALA A 124 -8.83 0.53 17.26
CA ALA A 124 -10.03 1.08 16.64
C ALA A 124 -9.77 1.53 15.20
N GLU A 125 -8.61 2.12 14.94
CA GLU A 125 -8.21 2.56 13.59
C GLU A 125 -7.95 1.37 12.68
N HIS A 126 -7.35 0.29 13.18
CA HIS A 126 -7.20 -0.95 12.41
C HIS A 126 -8.55 -1.51 11.96
N THR A 127 -9.55 -1.52 12.83
CA THR A 127 -10.90 -1.97 12.50
C THR A 127 -11.54 -1.08 11.44
N THR A 128 -11.45 0.23 11.60
CA THR A 128 -11.98 1.21 10.64
C THR A 128 -11.34 1.05 9.26
N LEU A 129 -10.01 0.91 9.22
CA LEU A 129 -9.29 0.70 7.97
C LEU A 129 -9.68 -0.63 7.30
N GLY A 130 -9.77 -1.70 8.08
CA GLY A 130 -10.19 -3.01 7.58
C GLY A 130 -11.56 -2.98 6.91
N LEU A 131 -12.54 -2.30 7.52
CA LEU A 131 -13.88 -2.13 6.94
C LEU A 131 -13.85 -1.28 5.66
N ALA A 132 -13.08 -0.20 5.64
CA ALA A 132 -12.93 0.66 4.46
C ALA A 132 -12.27 -0.10 3.30
N LEU A 133 -11.23 -0.89 3.58
CA LEU A 133 -10.56 -1.71 2.58
C LEU A 133 -11.49 -2.79 2.01
N ALA A 134 -12.29 -3.45 2.87
CA ALA A 134 -13.27 -4.44 2.42
C ALA A 134 -14.27 -3.82 1.43
N ARG A 135 -14.77 -2.62 1.71
CA ARG A 135 -15.69 -1.89 0.83
C ARG A 135 -15.02 -1.48 -0.49
N THR A 136 -13.73 -1.15 -0.45
CA THR A 136 -12.96 -0.77 -1.63
C THR A 136 -12.67 -1.97 -2.52
N ILE A 137 -12.32 -3.11 -1.92
CA ILE A 137 -11.93 -4.33 -2.63
C ILE A 137 -13.13 -5.03 -3.28
N GLN A 138 -14.28 -5.05 -2.62
CA GLN A 138 -15.44 -5.80 -3.06
C GLN A 138 -15.89 -5.48 -4.50
N PRO A 139 -16.00 -4.20 -4.92
CA PRO A 139 -16.33 -3.88 -6.32
C PRO A 139 -15.25 -4.33 -7.31
N LEU A 140 -13.99 -4.34 -6.91
CA LEU A 140 -12.87 -4.77 -7.78
C LEU A 140 -12.97 -6.27 -8.08
N LEU A 141 -13.34 -7.09 -7.11
CA LEU A 141 -13.53 -8.52 -7.29
C LEU A 141 -14.78 -8.82 -8.14
N ALA A 142 -15.89 -8.15 -7.89
CA ALA A 142 -17.13 -8.30 -8.65
C ALA A 142 -16.95 -7.93 -10.13
N TRP A 143 -16.21 -6.86 -10.42
CA TRP A 143 -15.89 -6.45 -11.78
C TRP A 143 -15.09 -7.53 -12.54
N LYS A 144 -14.15 -8.19 -11.87
CA LYS A 144 -13.36 -9.28 -12.44
C LYS A 144 -14.24 -10.48 -12.79
N GLU A 145 -15.17 -10.85 -11.92
CA GLU A 145 -16.11 -11.94 -12.14
C GLU A 145 -17.00 -11.67 -13.37
N GLN A 146 -17.52 -10.45 -13.52
CA GLN A 146 -18.32 -10.04 -14.66
C GLN A 146 -17.56 -10.14 -15.99
N ARG A 147 -16.28 -9.75 -16.01
CA ARG A 147 -15.44 -9.86 -17.21
C ARG A 147 -15.19 -11.32 -17.59
N ASN A 148 -15.01 -12.18 -16.63
CA ASN A 148 -14.79 -13.61 -16.87
C ASN A 148 -16.06 -14.33 -17.36
N SER A 149 -17.24 -13.84 -16.98
CA SER A 149 -18.52 -14.41 -17.43
C SER A 149 -18.95 -13.96 -18.82
N ASN A 150 -18.42 -12.82 -19.32
CA ASN A 150 -18.75 -12.25 -20.62
C ASN A 150 -17.67 -12.54 -21.70
N GLY A 151 -16.65 -13.26 -21.34
CA GLY A 151 -15.61 -13.75 -22.26
C GLY A 151 -15.78 -15.23 -22.50
#